data_63d83f2862fe83c1abc305385fd8dc95
#
_entry.id   63d83f2862fe83c1abc305385fd8dc95
#
_cell.length_a   1.000
_cell.length_b   1.000
_cell.length_c   1.000
_cell.angle_alpha   90.00
_cell.angle_beta   90.00
_cell.angle_gamma   90.00
#
_symmetry.space_group_name_H-M   'P 1'
#
loop_
_entity.id
_entity.type
_entity.pdbx_description
1 polymer ?
#
loop_
_entity_poly.entity_id
_entity_poly.type
_entity_poly.pdbx_seq_one_letter_code
_entity_poly.pdbx_strand_id
1 'polypeptide(L)'
;MSPKLLARGIAEEAKCEDLEKFPVGDDSKKFFQVRAQLPPREKEELVVFLKNNINVFAWNAYEAPGVDPNFICNCLNVNPSVTPKKQPPRRSSKEHSNAVNDEVMKLKRVGAIKEVFYLEWLANTVVVKKKTEKWRICVDFTDLNKACPKDPFPMPRIDQLVDATVGHPRMSFLNTFQGYHQIPLDLDDQERTSFVTPKGNYHYKVMPFGLKNTGATYQRMMSRMFEP
;
A
#
# COMPACT_ATOMS: atom_id res chain seq x y z
N MET A 1 40.83 -10.81 20.08
CA MET A 1 40.81 -9.34 20.17
C MET A 1 40.33 -8.80 18.84
N SER A 2 39.06 -8.42 18.74
CA SER A 2 38.45 -7.86 17.52
C SER A 2 38.59 -6.33 17.53
N PRO A 3 38.97 -5.68 16.44
CA PRO A 3 38.96 -4.22 16.37
C PRO A 3 37.55 -3.72 16.13
N LYS A 4 37.03 -2.98 17.07
CA LYS A 4 35.80 -2.16 16.90
C LYS A 4 36.19 -1.00 15.97
N LEU A 5 35.68 -1.04 14.73
CA LEU A 5 35.65 0.11 13.84
C LEU A 5 34.58 1.09 14.36
N LEU A 6 35.06 2.15 15.00
CA LEU A 6 34.29 3.34 15.31
C LEU A 6 34.12 4.17 14.00
N ALA A 7 32.98 3.94 13.30
CA ALA A 7 32.50 4.91 12.34
C ALA A 7 31.59 5.91 13.07
N ARG A 8 32.17 6.92 13.73
CA ARG A 8 31.52 8.17 14.03
C ARG A 8 31.61 9.08 12.79
N GLY A 9 30.89 8.79 11.76
CA GLY A 9 30.51 9.77 10.75
C GLY A 9 29.42 10.65 11.37
N ILE A 10 29.68 11.95 11.45
CA ILE A 10 28.70 12.99 11.71
C ILE A 10 27.66 12.82 10.62
N ALA A 11 26.46 12.30 10.98
CA ALA A 11 25.32 12.38 10.10
C ALA A 11 24.99 13.86 9.97
N GLU A 12 25.44 14.50 8.90
CA GLU A 12 24.85 15.77 8.48
C GLU A 12 23.36 15.51 8.35
N GLU A 13 22.56 16.24 9.13
CA GLU A 13 21.12 16.24 8.96
C GLU A 13 20.85 16.55 7.49
N ALA A 14 20.26 15.58 6.77
CA ALA A 14 19.90 15.77 5.38
C ALA A 14 18.97 16.99 5.31
N LYS A 15 19.50 18.12 4.86
CA LYS A 15 18.71 19.33 4.66
C LYS A 15 17.63 18.98 3.67
N CYS A 16 16.38 19.14 4.09
CA CYS A 16 15.23 19.05 3.19
C CYS A 16 15.47 20.03 2.04
N GLU A 17 15.46 19.54 0.81
CA GLU A 17 15.64 20.39 -0.36
C GLU A 17 14.42 21.32 -0.50
N ASP A 18 14.68 22.57 -0.90
CA ASP A 18 13.62 23.52 -1.22
C ASP A 18 12.87 23.06 -2.47
N LEU A 19 11.55 22.99 -2.36
CA LEU A 19 10.67 22.52 -3.42
C LEU A 19 9.74 23.65 -3.89
N GLU A 20 9.66 23.84 -5.20
CA GLU A 20 8.68 24.72 -5.84
C GLU A 20 7.44 23.92 -6.27
N LYS A 21 6.27 24.54 -6.13
CA LYS A 21 4.99 23.94 -6.50
C LYS A 21 4.57 24.39 -7.89
N PHE A 22 4.31 23.44 -8.77
CA PHE A 22 3.81 23.67 -10.12
C PHE A 22 2.38 23.14 -10.21
N PRO A 23 1.37 24.00 -10.35
CA PRO A 23 -0.02 23.58 -10.42
C PRO A 23 -0.31 22.72 -11.65
N VAL A 24 -1.25 21.81 -11.46
CA VAL A 24 -1.71 20.89 -12.49
C VAL A 24 -3.17 21.18 -12.79
N GLY A 25 -3.43 21.83 -13.92
CA GLY A 25 -4.79 22.29 -14.27
C GLY A 25 -5.32 23.36 -13.31
N ASP A 26 -6.67 23.43 -13.20
CA ASP A 26 -7.37 24.46 -12.41
C ASP A 26 -7.54 24.08 -10.92
N ASP A 27 -7.22 22.86 -10.53
CA ASP A 27 -7.33 22.42 -9.13
C ASP A 27 -6.07 22.78 -8.34
N SER A 28 -6.18 23.77 -7.47
CA SER A 28 -5.08 24.22 -6.61
C SER A 28 -4.54 23.17 -5.64
N LYS A 29 -5.25 22.06 -5.46
CA LYS A 29 -4.79 20.92 -4.63
C LYS A 29 -3.90 19.95 -5.40
N LYS A 30 -3.90 20.03 -6.73
CA LYS A 30 -3.07 19.19 -7.60
C LYS A 30 -1.85 19.99 -8.06
N PHE A 31 -0.68 19.56 -7.62
CA PHE A 31 0.58 20.19 -7.99
C PHE A 31 1.73 19.19 -7.97
N PHE A 32 2.70 19.44 -8.83
CA PHE A 32 4.01 18.79 -8.75
C PHE A 32 4.92 19.58 -7.82
N GLN A 33 5.78 18.88 -7.10
CA GLN A 33 6.87 19.49 -6.33
C GLN A 33 8.19 19.18 -7.03
N VAL A 34 8.86 20.23 -7.45
CA VAL A 34 10.13 20.13 -8.19
C VAL A 34 11.21 20.88 -7.41
N ARG A 35 12.43 20.36 -7.39
CA ARG A 35 13.57 20.96 -6.71
C ARG A 35 13.78 22.40 -7.18
N ALA A 36 13.82 23.35 -6.24
CA ALA A 36 13.96 24.77 -6.54
C ALA A 36 15.30 25.12 -7.24
N GLN A 37 16.35 24.39 -6.90
CA GLN A 37 17.72 24.63 -7.37
C GLN A 37 18.07 23.93 -8.69
N LEU A 38 17.09 23.32 -9.40
CA LEU A 38 17.35 22.82 -10.75
C LEU A 38 17.66 23.96 -11.71
N PRO A 39 18.58 23.74 -12.67
CA PRO A 39 18.81 24.69 -13.75
C PRO A 39 17.46 25.04 -14.45
N PRO A 40 17.22 26.31 -14.80
CA PRO A 40 15.91 26.75 -15.32
C PRO A 40 15.42 25.91 -16.50
N ARG A 41 16.30 25.59 -17.44
CA ARG A 41 15.97 24.75 -18.60
C ARG A 41 15.55 23.32 -18.22
N GLU A 42 16.31 22.68 -17.35
CA GLU A 42 15.99 21.32 -16.86
C GLU A 42 14.67 21.31 -16.08
N LYS A 43 14.41 22.37 -15.31
CA LYS A 43 13.15 22.53 -14.56
C LYS A 43 11.97 22.64 -15.50
N GLU A 44 12.06 23.46 -16.54
CA GLU A 44 11.03 23.63 -17.54
C GLU A 44 10.75 22.33 -18.30
N GLU A 45 11.78 21.68 -18.81
CA GLU A 45 11.68 20.38 -19.49
C GLU A 45 11.02 19.32 -18.61
N LEU A 46 11.37 19.24 -17.33
CA LEU A 46 10.77 18.31 -16.36
C LEU A 46 9.29 18.62 -16.11
N VAL A 47 8.94 19.90 -15.93
CA VAL A 47 7.54 20.32 -15.68
C VAL A 47 6.67 20.02 -16.90
N VAL A 48 7.17 20.27 -18.11
CA VAL A 48 6.48 19.94 -19.35
C VAL A 48 6.29 18.43 -19.47
N PHE A 49 7.32 17.64 -19.21
CA PHE A 49 7.23 16.18 -19.21
C PHE A 49 6.18 15.65 -18.20
N LEU A 50 6.18 16.16 -16.97
CA LEU A 50 5.23 15.76 -15.94
C LEU A 50 3.79 16.13 -16.33
N LYS A 51 3.56 17.31 -16.91
CA LYS A 51 2.25 17.76 -17.39
C LYS A 51 1.73 16.91 -18.55
N ASN A 52 2.60 16.53 -19.47
CA ASN A 52 2.24 15.69 -20.62
C ASN A 52 1.89 14.24 -20.20
N ASN A 53 2.35 13.82 -19.04
CA ASN A 53 2.10 12.49 -18.49
C ASN A 53 1.20 12.53 -17.23
N ILE A 54 0.32 13.50 -17.13
CA ILE A 54 -0.55 13.71 -15.96
C ILE A 54 -1.42 12.50 -15.60
N ASN A 55 -1.80 11.72 -16.59
CA ASN A 55 -2.65 10.55 -16.46
C ASN A 55 -2.00 9.38 -15.70
N VAL A 56 -0.67 9.40 -15.48
CA VAL A 56 0.01 8.39 -14.68
C VAL A 56 0.05 8.73 -13.17
N PHE A 57 -0.43 9.92 -12.81
CA PHE A 57 -0.46 10.37 -11.42
C PHE A 57 -1.87 10.29 -10.84
N ALA A 58 -1.97 9.89 -9.57
CA ALA A 58 -3.22 9.88 -8.82
C ALA A 58 -3.09 10.74 -7.56
N TRP A 59 -3.99 11.69 -7.38
CA TRP A 59 -4.07 12.56 -6.20
C TRP A 59 -5.08 12.04 -5.17
N ASN A 60 -5.98 11.18 -5.60
CA ASN A 60 -6.96 10.52 -4.73
C ASN A 60 -7.25 9.09 -5.21
N ALA A 61 -7.91 8.31 -4.35
CA ALA A 61 -8.16 6.89 -4.60
C ALA A 61 -9.11 6.61 -5.78
N TYR A 62 -9.90 7.59 -6.21
CA TYR A 62 -10.80 7.43 -7.36
C TYR A 62 -10.07 7.57 -8.71
N GLU A 63 -8.90 8.19 -8.70
CA GLU A 63 -8.09 8.38 -9.90
C GLU A 63 -7.19 7.17 -10.19
N ALA A 64 -7.07 6.24 -9.24
CA ALA A 64 -6.31 5.01 -9.42
C ALA A 64 -7.24 3.93 -10.02
N PRO A 65 -7.08 3.55 -11.31
CA PRO A 65 -8.02 2.65 -12.00
C PRO A 65 -7.95 1.20 -11.51
N GLY A 66 -6.93 0.85 -10.75
CA GLY A 66 -6.61 -0.54 -10.41
C GLY A 66 -5.85 -1.25 -11.53
N VAL A 67 -5.38 -2.45 -11.23
CA VAL A 67 -4.65 -3.30 -12.15
C VAL A 67 -5.62 -4.33 -12.76
N ASP A 68 -5.45 -4.62 -14.05
CA ASP A 68 -6.23 -5.65 -14.74
C ASP A 68 -6.04 -7.01 -14.04
N PRO A 69 -7.13 -7.71 -13.63
CA PRO A 69 -7.05 -9.04 -13.02
C PRO A 69 -6.29 -10.07 -13.87
N ASN A 70 -6.34 -9.93 -15.21
CA ASN A 70 -5.59 -10.81 -16.11
C ASN A 70 -4.08 -10.56 -16.08
N PHE A 71 -3.66 -9.33 -15.74
CA PHE A 71 -2.26 -9.00 -15.54
C PHE A 71 -1.74 -9.53 -14.20
N ILE A 72 -2.47 -9.27 -13.12
CA ILE A 72 -2.18 -9.82 -11.79
C ILE A 72 -3.42 -9.83 -10.91
N CYS A 73 -3.61 -10.93 -10.17
CA CYS A 73 -4.62 -11.09 -9.16
C CYS A 73 -3.98 -11.69 -7.91
N ASN A 74 -4.44 -11.30 -6.73
CA ASN A 74 -3.97 -11.90 -5.48
C ASN A 74 -4.84 -13.09 -5.12
N CYS A 75 -4.24 -14.29 -5.09
CA CYS A 75 -4.88 -15.53 -4.66
C CYS A 75 -4.31 -15.96 -3.31
N LEU A 76 -5.19 -16.33 -2.38
CA LEU A 76 -4.78 -16.75 -1.02
C LEU A 76 -4.27 -18.18 -0.97
N ASN A 77 -4.77 -19.02 -1.86
CA ASN A 77 -4.48 -20.46 -1.89
C ASN A 77 -4.69 -21.13 -0.51
N VAL A 78 -5.86 -20.87 0.09
CA VAL A 78 -6.21 -21.38 1.42
C VAL A 78 -6.26 -22.90 1.39
N ASN A 79 -5.56 -23.56 2.32
CA ASN A 79 -5.60 -25.00 2.45
C ASN A 79 -7.02 -25.48 2.81
N PRO A 80 -7.68 -26.28 1.95
CA PRO A 80 -9.07 -26.71 2.15
C PRO A 80 -9.28 -27.62 3.37
N SER A 81 -8.20 -28.19 3.91
CA SER A 81 -8.26 -29.01 5.12
C SER A 81 -8.34 -28.17 6.42
N VAL A 82 -8.15 -26.86 6.31
CA VAL A 82 -8.20 -25.97 7.49
C VAL A 82 -9.63 -25.47 7.69
N THR A 83 -10.19 -25.76 8.85
CA THR A 83 -11.52 -25.28 9.22
C THR A 83 -11.54 -23.75 9.34
N PRO A 84 -12.47 -23.07 8.66
CA PRO A 84 -12.65 -21.63 8.78
C PRO A 84 -12.88 -21.19 10.23
N LYS A 85 -12.37 -19.99 10.56
CA LYS A 85 -12.50 -19.42 11.90
C LYS A 85 -13.22 -18.08 11.90
N LYS A 86 -14.15 -17.95 12.85
CA LYS A 86 -14.80 -16.68 13.21
C LYS A 86 -14.20 -16.22 14.53
N GLN A 87 -13.45 -15.13 14.51
CA GLN A 87 -12.92 -14.56 15.74
C GLN A 87 -14.07 -13.99 16.59
N PRO A 88 -14.08 -14.23 17.92
CA PRO A 88 -15.09 -13.62 18.80
C PRO A 88 -14.96 -12.10 18.75
N PRO A 89 -16.08 -11.34 18.68
CA PRO A 89 -16.05 -9.88 18.61
C PRO A 89 -15.32 -9.27 19.80
N ARG A 90 -14.41 -8.33 19.52
CA ARG A 90 -13.72 -7.56 20.56
C ARG A 90 -14.51 -6.31 20.92
N ARG A 91 -14.57 -5.98 22.21
CA ARG A 91 -15.13 -4.70 22.67
C ARG A 91 -14.27 -3.55 22.16
N SER A 92 -14.89 -2.52 21.62
CA SER A 92 -14.21 -1.33 21.10
C SER A 92 -14.67 -0.09 21.84
N SER A 93 -13.77 0.87 22.11
CA SER A 93 -14.14 2.18 22.62
C SER A 93 -14.94 2.96 21.56
N LYS A 94 -15.65 4.01 21.99
CA LYS A 94 -16.39 4.89 21.08
C LYS A 94 -15.47 5.55 20.03
N GLU A 95 -14.29 5.98 20.45
CA GLU A 95 -13.29 6.57 19.54
C GLU A 95 -12.81 5.56 18.48
N HIS A 96 -12.48 4.33 18.89
CA HIS A 96 -12.08 3.27 17.96
C HIS A 96 -13.21 2.93 17.00
N SER A 97 -14.44 2.84 17.49
CA SER A 97 -15.62 2.57 16.65
C SER A 97 -15.82 3.64 15.58
N ASN A 98 -15.66 4.93 15.94
CA ASN A 98 -15.74 6.03 15.00
C ASN A 98 -14.63 5.95 13.95
N ALA A 99 -13.38 5.72 14.37
CA ALA A 99 -12.24 5.57 13.46
C ALA A 99 -12.44 4.42 12.46
N VAL A 100 -12.96 3.27 12.92
CA VAL A 100 -13.30 2.14 12.04
C VAL A 100 -14.40 2.52 11.05
N ASN A 101 -15.47 3.20 11.50
CA ASN A 101 -16.55 3.64 10.64
C ASN A 101 -16.06 4.61 9.54
N ASP A 102 -15.20 5.56 9.89
CA ASP A 102 -14.64 6.52 8.94
C ASP A 102 -13.81 5.82 7.86
N GLU A 103 -13.02 4.83 8.25
CA GLU A 103 -12.22 4.04 7.29
C GLU A 103 -13.10 3.17 6.40
N VAL A 104 -14.10 2.50 6.96
CA VAL A 104 -15.09 1.73 6.20
C VAL A 104 -15.78 2.60 5.15
N MET A 105 -16.19 3.81 5.51
CA MET A 105 -16.82 4.74 4.56
C MET A 105 -15.88 5.12 3.42
N LYS A 106 -14.59 5.33 3.68
CA LYS A 106 -13.60 5.59 2.64
C LYS A 106 -13.45 4.38 1.70
N LEU A 107 -13.25 3.18 2.27
CA LEU A 107 -13.08 1.95 1.50
C LEU A 107 -14.33 1.61 0.67
N LYS A 108 -15.54 1.86 1.21
CA LYS A 108 -16.79 1.71 0.44
C LYS A 108 -16.87 2.67 -0.73
N ARG A 109 -16.53 3.94 -0.53
CA ARG A 109 -16.55 4.95 -1.59
C ARG A 109 -15.69 4.57 -2.78
N VAL A 110 -14.50 4.03 -2.54
CA VAL A 110 -13.59 3.60 -3.60
C VAL A 110 -13.86 2.18 -4.11
N GLY A 111 -14.92 1.52 -3.61
CA GLY A 111 -15.28 0.17 -4.04
C GLY A 111 -14.32 -0.94 -3.60
N ALA A 112 -13.42 -0.66 -2.65
CA ALA A 112 -12.42 -1.61 -2.18
C ALA A 112 -13.00 -2.73 -1.30
N ILE A 113 -14.17 -2.50 -0.70
CA ILE A 113 -14.88 -3.46 0.16
C ILE A 113 -16.32 -3.60 -0.23
N LYS A 114 -16.93 -4.74 0.11
CA LYS A 114 -18.36 -5.05 -0.06
C LYS A 114 -18.93 -5.60 1.25
N GLU A 115 -20.17 -5.28 1.53
CA GLU A 115 -20.91 -5.83 2.67
C GLU A 115 -21.28 -7.29 2.44
N VAL A 116 -21.22 -8.09 3.52
CA VAL A 116 -21.45 -9.53 3.47
C VAL A 116 -22.18 -10.02 4.71
N PHE A 117 -23.04 -11.04 4.55
CA PHE A 117 -23.93 -11.53 5.60
C PHE A 117 -23.60 -12.94 6.08
N TYR A 118 -23.32 -13.87 5.20
CA TYR A 118 -23.06 -15.27 5.53
C TYR A 118 -21.57 -15.57 5.38
N LEU A 119 -20.89 -15.79 6.51
CA LEU A 119 -19.44 -15.85 6.59
C LEU A 119 -18.96 -17.19 7.13
N GLU A 120 -17.90 -17.71 6.55
CA GLU A 120 -17.12 -18.81 7.14
C GLU A 120 -15.92 -18.25 7.92
N TRP A 121 -15.22 -17.28 7.35
CA TRP A 121 -14.11 -16.58 7.99
C TRP A 121 -14.59 -15.23 8.51
N LEU A 122 -14.13 -14.84 9.72
CA LEU A 122 -14.40 -13.52 10.25
C LEU A 122 -13.24 -13.04 11.13
N ALA A 123 -12.64 -11.93 10.76
CA ALA A 123 -11.54 -11.30 11.48
C ALA A 123 -12.00 -10.06 12.25
N ASN A 124 -11.30 -9.72 13.33
CA ASN A 124 -11.51 -8.46 14.04
C ASN A 124 -10.75 -7.30 13.39
N THR A 125 -11.28 -6.09 13.52
CA THR A 125 -10.53 -4.87 13.26
C THR A 125 -9.60 -4.55 14.44
N VAL A 126 -8.41 -4.03 14.13
CA VAL A 126 -7.41 -3.56 15.10
C VAL A 126 -7.11 -2.10 14.83
N VAL A 127 -7.22 -1.28 15.87
CA VAL A 127 -7.00 0.17 15.77
C VAL A 127 -5.69 0.52 16.45
N VAL A 128 -4.79 1.16 15.70
CA VAL A 128 -3.45 1.58 16.18
C VAL A 128 -3.28 3.07 15.99
N LYS A 129 -2.82 3.77 17.01
CA LYS A 129 -2.51 5.19 16.93
C LYS A 129 -1.10 5.39 16.36
N LYS A 130 -0.99 6.17 15.27
CA LYS A 130 0.31 6.52 14.69
C LYS A 130 1.01 7.60 15.54
N LYS A 131 2.32 7.75 15.36
CA LYS A 131 3.08 8.87 15.94
C LYS A 131 2.52 10.27 15.57
N THR A 132 1.80 10.34 14.44
CA THR A 132 1.12 11.56 13.95
C THR A 132 -0.28 11.77 14.53
N GLU A 133 -0.61 11.11 15.64
CA GLU A 133 -1.92 11.13 16.31
C GLU A 133 -3.09 10.57 15.47
N LYS A 134 -2.87 10.19 14.21
CA LYS A 134 -3.89 9.61 13.32
C LYS A 134 -4.09 8.13 13.61
N TRP A 135 -5.34 7.67 13.56
CA TRP A 135 -5.69 6.26 13.66
C TRP A 135 -5.30 5.49 12.40
N ARG A 136 -4.77 4.31 12.60
CA ARG A 136 -4.57 3.30 11.54
C ARG A 136 -5.45 2.10 11.86
N ILE A 137 -6.31 1.75 10.91
CA ILE A 137 -7.18 0.58 11.01
C ILE A 137 -6.51 -0.57 10.26
N CYS A 138 -6.42 -1.71 10.92
CA CYS A 138 -5.92 -2.96 10.35
C CYS A 138 -6.96 -4.05 10.57
N VAL A 139 -6.84 -5.16 9.84
CA VAL A 139 -7.64 -6.37 10.05
C VAL A 139 -6.72 -7.49 10.53
N ASP A 140 -7.16 -8.23 11.53
CA ASP A 140 -6.40 -9.32 12.14
C ASP A 140 -6.56 -10.62 11.33
N PHE A 141 -5.83 -10.74 10.24
CA PHE A 141 -5.84 -11.94 9.40
C PHE A 141 -4.98 -13.09 9.93
N THR A 142 -4.65 -13.11 11.22
CA THR A 142 -3.75 -14.13 11.81
C THR A 142 -4.21 -15.55 11.51
N ASP A 143 -5.51 -15.84 11.68
CA ASP A 143 -6.03 -17.19 11.46
C ASP A 143 -6.09 -17.55 9.97
N LEU A 144 -6.52 -16.62 9.12
CA LEU A 144 -6.50 -16.81 7.67
C LEU A 144 -5.05 -17.01 7.16
N ASN A 145 -4.10 -16.22 7.63
CA ASN A 145 -2.69 -16.34 7.26
C ASN A 145 -2.07 -17.69 7.65
N LYS A 146 -2.53 -18.32 8.73
CA LYS A 146 -2.11 -19.68 9.11
C LYS A 146 -2.59 -20.74 8.12
N ALA A 147 -3.75 -20.52 7.52
CA ALA A 147 -4.33 -21.42 6.52
C ALA A 147 -3.71 -21.26 5.13
N CYS A 148 -3.03 -20.15 4.87
CA CYS A 148 -2.38 -19.89 3.59
C CYS A 148 -0.92 -20.41 3.59
N PRO A 149 -0.45 -21.07 2.51
CA PRO A 149 0.96 -21.39 2.34
C PRO A 149 1.78 -20.11 2.14
N LYS A 150 3.08 -20.18 2.40
CA LYS A 150 3.99 -19.06 2.10
C LYS A 150 4.33 -19.11 0.60
N ASP A 151 4.19 -17.98 -0.07
CA ASP A 151 4.68 -17.79 -1.43
C ASP A 151 6.22 -17.71 -1.42
N PRO A 152 6.94 -18.58 -2.13
CA PRO A 152 8.40 -18.59 -2.18
C PRO A 152 8.98 -17.53 -3.13
N PHE A 153 8.16 -16.63 -3.69
CA PHE A 153 8.65 -15.60 -4.62
C PHE A 153 9.79 -14.80 -3.99
N PRO A 154 10.92 -14.63 -4.69
CA PRO A 154 12.09 -13.96 -4.15
C PRO A 154 11.83 -12.48 -3.90
N MET A 155 12.08 -12.04 -2.67
CA MET A 155 12.05 -10.61 -2.34
C MET A 155 13.42 -10.00 -2.66
N PRO A 156 13.48 -8.78 -3.20
CA PRO A 156 14.73 -8.10 -3.47
C PRO A 156 15.56 -7.96 -2.19
N ARG A 157 16.86 -8.18 -2.29
CA ARG A 157 17.78 -7.92 -1.19
C ARG A 157 18.13 -6.44 -1.19
N ILE A 158 18.04 -5.81 -0.02
CA ILE A 158 18.31 -4.37 0.14
C ILE A 158 19.74 -4.05 -0.33
N ASP A 159 20.72 -4.89 0.01
CA ASP A 159 22.12 -4.70 -0.39
C ASP A 159 22.24 -4.64 -1.92
N GLN A 160 21.59 -5.54 -2.66
CA GLN A 160 21.60 -5.54 -4.13
C GLN A 160 20.93 -4.28 -4.72
N LEU A 161 19.87 -3.78 -4.07
CA LEU A 161 19.22 -2.54 -4.50
C LEU A 161 20.13 -1.34 -4.28
N VAL A 162 20.86 -1.30 -3.16
CA VAL A 162 21.86 -0.24 -2.88
C VAL A 162 23.00 -0.31 -3.88
N ASP A 163 23.56 -1.49 -4.12
CA ASP A 163 24.66 -1.69 -5.08
C ASP A 163 24.25 -1.24 -6.50
N ALA A 164 23.00 -1.51 -6.91
CA ALA A 164 22.45 -1.08 -8.20
C ALA A 164 22.35 0.45 -8.34
N THR A 165 22.41 1.21 -7.26
CA THR A 165 22.38 2.69 -7.32
C THR A 165 23.78 3.31 -7.45
N VAL A 166 24.84 2.53 -7.26
CA VAL A 166 26.24 3.01 -7.31
C VAL A 166 26.58 3.46 -8.74
N GLY A 167 27.20 4.62 -8.86
CA GLY A 167 27.60 5.19 -10.15
C GLY A 167 26.51 5.97 -10.88
N HIS A 168 25.28 6.00 -10.37
CA HIS A 168 24.19 6.81 -10.92
C HIS A 168 24.11 8.16 -10.21
N PRO A 169 24.37 9.30 -10.92
CA PRO A 169 24.37 10.64 -10.31
C PRO A 169 22.96 11.15 -9.98
N ARG A 170 21.92 10.52 -10.55
CA ARG A 170 20.51 10.88 -10.33
C ARG A 170 19.68 9.63 -10.16
N MET A 171 18.68 9.70 -9.28
CA MET A 171 17.70 8.64 -9.02
C MET A 171 16.29 9.21 -8.99
N SER A 172 15.34 8.46 -9.51
CA SER A 172 13.92 8.78 -9.40
C SER A 172 13.23 7.76 -8.50
N PHE A 173 12.43 8.25 -7.57
CA PHE A 173 11.64 7.39 -6.68
C PHE A 173 10.18 7.49 -7.07
N LEU A 174 9.59 6.34 -7.43
CA LEU A 174 8.17 6.22 -7.73
C LEU A 174 7.46 5.56 -6.55
N ASN A 175 6.40 6.19 -6.08
CA ASN A 175 5.54 5.61 -5.05
C ASN A 175 4.18 5.29 -5.67
N THR A 176 3.83 4.02 -5.71
CA THR A 176 2.53 3.58 -6.21
C THR A 176 1.43 3.99 -5.23
N PHE A 177 0.55 4.87 -5.66
CA PHE A 177 -0.56 5.34 -4.84
C PHE A 177 -1.46 4.17 -4.45
N GLN A 178 -1.60 3.89 -3.14
CA GLN A 178 -2.36 2.76 -2.59
C GLN A 178 -2.09 1.42 -3.29
N GLY A 179 -0.83 1.14 -3.63
CA GLY A 179 -0.43 0.07 -4.54
C GLY A 179 -1.05 -1.30 -4.27
N TYR A 180 -1.24 -1.70 -3.01
CA TYR A 180 -1.90 -2.96 -2.66
C TYR A 180 -3.39 -2.95 -3.04
N HIS A 181 -4.09 -1.84 -2.81
CA HIS A 181 -5.51 -1.72 -3.16
C HIS A 181 -5.76 -1.60 -4.67
N GLN A 182 -4.73 -1.46 -5.48
CA GLN A 182 -4.87 -1.53 -6.94
C GLN A 182 -4.88 -2.97 -7.46
N ILE A 183 -4.42 -3.94 -6.67
CA ILE A 183 -4.39 -5.35 -7.06
C ILE A 183 -5.73 -5.98 -6.67
N PRO A 184 -6.50 -6.55 -7.62
CA PRO A 184 -7.73 -7.25 -7.31
C PRO A 184 -7.44 -8.52 -6.50
N LEU A 185 -8.38 -8.88 -5.65
CA LEU A 185 -8.41 -10.15 -4.94
C LEU A 185 -9.25 -11.14 -5.74
N ASP A 186 -8.79 -12.38 -5.82
CA ASP A 186 -9.52 -13.46 -6.47
C ASP A 186 -10.95 -13.57 -5.92
N LEU A 187 -11.93 -13.79 -6.79
CA LEU A 187 -13.34 -13.77 -6.44
C LEU A 187 -13.69 -14.81 -5.37
N ASP A 188 -13.08 -16.00 -5.44
CA ASP A 188 -13.32 -17.08 -4.49
C ASP A 188 -12.66 -16.81 -3.12
N ASP A 189 -11.69 -15.89 -3.08
CA ASP A 189 -10.96 -15.51 -1.87
C ASP A 189 -11.52 -14.25 -1.19
N GLN A 190 -12.35 -13.46 -1.88
CA GLN A 190 -12.83 -12.19 -1.34
C GLN A 190 -13.56 -12.38 0.01
N GLU A 191 -14.53 -13.30 0.09
CA GLU A 191 -15.29 -13.53 1.32
C GLU A 191 -14.45 -14.07 2.48
N ARG A 192 -13.32 -14.72 2.19
CA ARG A 192 -12.36 -15.19 3.20
C ARG A 192 -11.67 -14.04 3.95
N THR A 193 -11.63 -12.85 3.34
CA THR A 193 -11.09 -11.63 3.96
C THR A 193 -12.07 -10.84 4.80
N SER A 194 -13.17 -11.47 5.21
CA SER A 194 -14.24 -10.81 5.94
C SER A 194 -13.81 -10.34 7.33
N PHE A 195 -14.29 -9.17 7.70
CA PHE A 195 -14.00 -8.53 8.98
C PHE A 195 -15.24 -7.86 9.59
N VAL A 196 -15.27 -7.85 10.94
CA VAL A 196 -16.35 -7.25 11.70
C VAL A 196 -16.09 -5.77 11.96
N THR A 197 -17.16 -4.98 11.88
CA THR A 197 -17.16 -3.55 12.22
C THR A 197 -18.38 -3.22 13.07
N PRO A 198 -18.44 -2.05 13.71
CA PRO A 198 -19.64 -1.63 14.46
C PRO A 198 -20.92 -1.51 13.63
N LYS A 199 -20.81 -1.42 12.30
CA LYS A 199 -21.94 -1.22 11.37
C LYS A 199 -22.27 -2.42 10.49
N GLY A 200 -21.55 -3.53 10.62
CA GLY A 200 -21.75 -4.72 9.81
C GLY A 200 -20.45 -5.40 9.44
N ASN A 201 -20.56 -6.44 8.63
CA ASN A 201 -19.41 -7.20 8.17
C ASN A 201 -19.11 -6.87 6.71
N TYR A 202 -17.84 -6.77 6.39
CA TYR A 202 -17.36 -6.44 5.05
C TYR A 202 -16.24 -7.39 4.66
N HIS A 203 -16.07 -7.62 3.37
CA HIS A 203 -14.89 -8.27 2.80
C HIS A 203 -14.18 -7.34 1.80
N TYR A 204 -12.90 -7.61 1.55
CA TYR A 204 -12.14 -6.88 0.54
C TYR A 204 -12.38 -7.45 -0.86
N LYS A 205 -12.47 -6.56 -1.85
CA LYS A 205 -12.46 -6.88 -3.29
C LYS A 205 -11.05 -6.75 -3.88
N VAL A 206 -10.18 -6.04 -3.18
CA VAL A 206 -8.80 -5.75 -3.55
C VAL A 206 -7.88 -6.28 -2.45
N MET A 207 -6.61 -6.45 -2.76
CA MET A 207 -5.62 -6.97 -1.82
C MET A 207 -5.42 -6.03 -0.63
N PRO A 208 -5.84 -6.41 0.60
CA PRO A 208 -5.65 -5.59 1.79
C PRO A 208 -4.24 -5.75 2.37
N PHE A 209 -3.87 -4.82 3.25
CA PHE A 209 -2.72 -5.01 4.12
C PHE A 209 -2.98 -6.11 5.16
N GLY A 210 -1.92 -6.83 5.53
CA GLY A 210 -1.95 -7.83 6.61
C GLY A 210 -2.12 -9.27 6.16
N LEU A 211 -2.37 -9.54 4.89
CA LEU A 211 -2.31 -10.89 4.33
C LEU A 211 -0.86 -11.34 4.15
N LYS A 212 -0.61 -12.65 4.28
CA LYS A 212 0.73 -13.26 4.33
C LYS A 212 1.58 -13.01 3.09
N ASN A 213 0.99 -13.05 1.92
CA ASN A 213 1.70 -13.07 0.64
C ASN A 213 1.57 -11.76 -0.17
N THR A 214 1.02 -10.69 0.41
CA THR A 214 0.83 -9.41 -0.27
C THR A 214 2.13 -8.83 -0.83
N GLY A 215 3.24 -8.95 -0.09
CA GLY A 215 4.55 -8.51 -0.53
C GLY A 215 5.03 -9.27 -1.77
N ALA A 216 4.87 -10.59 -1.80
CA ALA A 216 5.25 -11.43 -2.94
C ALA A 216 4.43 -11.10 -4.18
N THR A 217 3.10 -10.96 -4.04
CA THR A 217 2.22 -10.57 -5.14
C THR A 217 2.56 -9.18 -5.68
N TYR A 218 2.78 -8.20 -4.79
CA TYR A 218 3.18 -6.86 -5.19
C TYR A 218 4.53 -6.84 -5.90
N GLN A 219 5.53 -7.56 -5.40
CA GLN A 219 6.84 -7.66 -6.03
C GLN A 219 6.75 -8.31 -7.41
N ARG A 220 5.94 -9.36 -7.55
CA ARG A 220 5.69 -10.01 -8.86
C ARG A 220 5.04 -9.04 -9.84
N MET A 221 4.11 -8.19 -9.38
CA MET A 221 3.55 -7.12 -10.21
C MET A 221 4.62 -6.14 -10.66
N MET A 222 5.46 -5.65 -9.75
CA MET A 222 6.54 -4.72 -10.09
C MET A 222 7.52 -5.34 -11.09
N SER A 223 7.95 -6.58 -10.87
CA SER A 223 8.84 -7.28 -11.80
C SER A 223 8.24 -7.35 -13.21
N ARG A 224 6.96 -7.73 -13.34
CA ARG A 224 6.27 -7.80 -14.64
C ARG A 224 6.08 -6.44 -15.32
N MET A 225 5.85 -5.37 -14.53
CA MET A 225 5.66 -4.02 -15.08
C MET A 225 6.95 -3.38 -15.59
N PHE A 226 8.07 -3.72 -14.99
CA PHE A 226 9.38 -3.13 -15.27
C PHE A 226 10.37 -4.14 -15.86
N GLU A 227 9.89 -5.29 -16.29
CA GLU A 227 10.68 -6.25 -17.08
C GLU A 227 10.99 -5.61 -18.44
N PRO A 228 12.29 -5.57 -18.86
CA PRO A 228 12.71 -4.92 -20.10
C PRO A 228 12.21 -5.62 -21.35
#